data_c6193ef9391e4f49a78d3b881708be18
#
_entry.id   c6193ef9391e4f49a78d3b881708be18
#
_cell.length_a   1.000
_cell.length_b   1.000
_cell.length_c   1.000
_cell.angle_alpha   90.00
_cell.angle_beta   90.00
_cell.angle_gamma   90.00
#
_symmetry.space_group_name_H-M   'P 1'
#
loop_
_entity.id
_entity.type
_entity.pdbx_description
1 polymer ?
#
loop_
_entity_poly.entity_id
_entity_poly.type
_entity_poly.pdbx_seq_one_letter_code
_entity_poly.pdbx_strand_id
1 'polypeptide(L)'
;MPVDLGIDAAYSAGRRADALEPAARRRAHHMSEYWARYWKHRATRRRFLGGAAAATAGAAGLALVGCGDDEEGATPTAAPASPTAAGPTPTPTPVDPFANAKRGGILNVASTGDPPTIDPYGNLSFLTKGFAAYVYSRLFMYEAGPGIAYGENRPTPDLAESAEPNADGSEWVIKLKPNAKFHNVAPVNGRNVTTEDVKFSWGRMTAETTPNRSQVAFVDKVEFPDATTVKFTLKSPNAAFLDVLADANLFWIMPKEAEGGFNPAEKAIGSGPWILKSYQSSVSFTFDKNPEWHFKGFPLMDGVQLSIIPEYATRLAQFLAGNSDSAGIDSNDLIQVRDQIRGVQLLGVIPQLLSFIYFDPKPNTFWRDPRFRRAVSMALDRDAITDIGYNVKKLRDAGFDVGAPWNNIIPAGMTRWWLDPKSPDMGEGRAYFEYNVAEAKKLLEAVGYKGEPIKYQYTANRYGSTFNNIAEVTQAYLAQAGINVQTEVQDYSSVYITQTFVGNFDGIAFGYETPFPEGGSYLIRFFTDDPLNHGKVNDPQLKEIALKQQATIDEEERRALFHEAQKINGVQMYYVPNQAGAGTTWTGIQPWVKNAVEFTLYNTPGYGDPTETVPFIWLDRA
;
A
#
# COMPACT_ATOMS: atom_id res chain seq x y z
N MET A 1 -11.06 -4.08 10.70
CA MET A 1 -10.99 -2.63 10.47
C MET A 1 -9.83 -2.34 9.59
N PRO A 2 -9.93 -1.50 8.59
CA PRO A 2 -8.76 -0.87 8.09
C PRO A 2 -8.10 -0.15 9.27
N VAL A 3 -6.81 -0.17 9.28
CA VAL A 3 -6.02 0.53 10.28
C VAL A 3 -6.29 2.01 10.10
N ASP A 4 -6.84 2.64 11.12
CA ASP A 4 -7.21 4.05 11.13
C ASP A 4 -5.96 4.94 11.19
N LEU A 5 -5.18 4.96 10.15
CA LEU A 5 -4.03 5.83 9.99
C LEU A 5 -4.03 6.48 8.60
N GLY A 6 -5.21 6.88 8.10
CA GLY A 6 -5.28 7.59 6.84
C GLY A 6 -4.93 6.73 5.61
N ILE A 7 -5.22 5.43 5.66
CA ILE A 7 -4.90 4.51 4.55
C ILE A 7 -6.15 4.22 3.75
N ASP A 8 -6.93 5.19 3.41
CA ASP A 8 -8.09 4.86 2.61
C ASP A 8 -8.37 5.94 1.59
N ALA A 9 -8.14 5.67 0.33
CA ALA A 9 -8.67 6.51 -0.71
C ALA A 9 -8.65 5.90 -2.11
N ALA A 10 -9.76 5.98 -2.72
CA ALA A 10 -10.12 6.09 -4.12
C ALA A 10 -10.15 4.88 -5.03
N TYR A 11 -11.33 4.57 -5.46
CA TYR A 11 -11.58 3.76 -6.65
C TYR A 11 -12.82 4.18 -7.46
N SER A 12 -12.98 5.45 -7.74
CA SER A 12 -13.91 5.88 -8.82
C SER A 12 -13.23 5.99 -10.19
N ALA A 13 -11.90 5.95 -10.23
CA ALA A 13 -11.12 6.05 -11.46
C ALA A 13 -10.85 4.70 -12.17
N GLY A 14 -11.01 3.56 -11.48
CA GLY A 14 -10.62 2.26 -12.04
C GLY A 14 -11.40 1.78 -13.24
N ARG A 15 -12.66 2.18 -13.41
CA ARG A 15 -13.44 1.85 -14.62
C ARG A 15 -13.09 2.68 -15.85
N ARG A 16 -12.36 3.79 -15.69
CA ARG A 16 -11.86 4.55 -16.85
C ARG A 16 -10.46 4.12 -17.28
N ALA A 17 -9.73 3.39 -16.46
CA ALA A 17 -8.39 2.93 -16.79
C ALA A 17 -8.38 1.79 -17.80
N ASP A 18 -9.37 0.87 -17.75
CA ASP A 18 -9.47 -0.23 -18.70
C ASP A 18 -9.89 0.22 -20.12
N ALA A 19 -10.38 1.46 -20.26
CA ALA A 19 -10.72 2.06 -21.55
C ALA A 19 -9.61 3.00 -22.08
N LEU A 20 -8.49 3.15 -21.39
CA LEU A 20 -7.39 4.00 -21.81
C LEU A 20 -6.38 3.21 -22.64
N GLU A 21 -6.34 3.58 -23.95
CA GLU A 21 -5.39 3.07 -24.94
C GLU A 21 -3.91 3.11 -24.50
N PRO A 22 -3.02 2.38 -25.22
CA PRO A 22 -1.56 2.35 -24.98
C PRO A 22 -0.87 3.72 -24.85
N ALA A 23 -1.53 4.79 -25.32
CA ALA A 23 -1.10 6.17 -25.16
C ALA A 23 -1.14 6.67 -23.70
N ALA A 24 -2.03 6.15 -22.85
CA ALA A 24 -2.10 6.53 -21.43
C ALA A 24 -0.96 5.89 -20.60
N ARG A 25 -0.56 4.67 -20.97
CA ARG A 25 0.62 4.02 -20.38
C ARG A 25 1.93 4.77 -20.71
N ARG A 26 2.06 5.32 -21.92
CA ARG A 26 3.19 6.22 -22.28
C ARG A 26 3.14 7.54 -21.51
N ARG A 27 1.94 8.04 -21.12
CA ARG A 27 1.80 9.26 -20.32
C ARG A 27 2.20 9.06 -18.86
N ALA A 28 1.94 7.91 -18.26
CA ALA A 28 2.40 7.57 -16.91
C ALA A 28 3.94 7.55 -16.85
N HIS A 29 4.60 7.01 -17.86
CA HIS A 29 6.06 7.05 -17.98
C HIS A 29 6.61 8.48 -18.07
N HIS A 30 5.89 9.39 -18.75
CA HIS A 30 6.28 10.81 -18.83
C HIS A 30 6.05 11.58 -17.52
N MET A 31 5.19 11.12 -16.63
CA MET A 31 4.92 11.81 -15.36
C MET A 31 5.89 11.41 -14.23
N SER A 32 6.49 10.22 -14.26
CA SER A 32 7.61 9.90 -13.37
C SER A 32 8.82 10.81 -13.67
N GLU A 33 9.02 11.14 -14.95
CA GLU A 33 9.96 12.18 -15.35
C GLU A 33 9.52 13.59 -14.93
N TYR A 34 8.21 13.84 -14.68
CA TYR A 34 7.72 15.13 -14.21
C TYR A 34 8.23 15.42 -12.80
N TRP A 35 8.07 14.50 -11.84
CA TRP A 35 8.58 14.70 -10.48
C TRP A 35 10.11 14.71 -10.44
N ALA A 36 10.78 13.85 -11.20
CA ALA A 36 12.22 13.91 -11.37
C ALA A 36 12.68 15.23 -12.02
N ARG A 37 11.91 15.76 -13.00
CA ARG A 37 12.12 17.09 -13.60
C ARG A 37 11.70 18.22 -12.68
N TYR A 38 10.57 18.10 -11.96
CA TYR A 38 10.10 19.08 -10.98
C TYR A 38 11.14 19.30 -9.88
N TRP A 39 11.69 18.24 -9.34
CA TRP A 39 12.76 18.32 -8.35
C TRP A 39 14.08 18.78 -8.95
N LYS A 40 14.45 18.36 -10.17
CA LYS A 40 15.58 18.86 -10.92
C LYS A 40 15.44 20.36 -11.26
N HIS A 41 14.28 20.83 -11.68
CA HIS A 41 14.07 22.25 -12.02
C HIS A 41 14.11 23.18 -10.80
N ARG A 42 13.73 22.74 -9.61
CA ARG A 42 13.96 23.53 -8.38
C ARG A 42 15.43 23.65 -8.01
N ALA A 43 16.22 22.64 -8.26
CA ALA A 43 17.68 22.70 -8.11
C ALA A 43 18.33 23.66 -9.14
N THR A 44 17.76 23.75 -10.35
CA THR A 44 18.31 24.55 -11.47
C THR A 44 17.89 26.03 -11.37
N ARG A 45 16.70 26.37 -10.82
CA ARG A 45 16.27 27.77 -10.62
C ARG A 45 17.19 28.54 -9.68
N ARG A 46 17.86 27.91 -8.74
CA ARG A 46 18.91 28.56 -7.93
C ARG A 46 20.19 28.93 -8.69
N ARG A 47 20.46 28.28 -9.84
CA ARG A 47 21.59 28.59 -10.72
C ARG A 47 21.26 29.69 -11.74
N PHE A 48 19.98 29.97 -12.02
CA PHE A 48 19.56 30.96 -13.01
C PHE A 48 19.48 32.40 -12.46
N LEU A 49 19.49 32.61 -11.16
CA LEU A 49 19.53 33.96 -10.57
C LEU A 49 20.95 34.53 -10.41
N GLY A 50 21.97 33.81 -10.87
CA GLY A 50 23.37 34.24 -10.88
C GLY A 50 23.94 34.58 -12.26
N GLY A 51 23.13 34.48 -13.35
CA GLY A 51 23.64 34.58 -14.72
C GLY A 51 22.97 35.58 -15.66
N ALA A 52 22.17 36.52 -15.14
CA ALA A 52 21.51 37.51 -15.98
C ALA A 52 22.26 38.83 -16.04
N ALA A 53 23.48 38.80 -16.64
CA ALA A 53 24.18 39.97 -17.12
C ALA A 53 25.10 39.53 -18.26
N ALA A 54 24.58 39.46 -19.47
CA ALA A 54 25.26 39.63 -20.77
C ALA A 54 24.49 38.87 -21.86
N ALA A 55 23.78 39.60 -22.70
CA ALA A 55 23.75 39.51 -24.16
C ALA A 55 22.43 40.05 -24.72
N THR A 56 22.42 41.36 -24.86
CA THR A 56 21.62 42.05 -25.89
C THR A 56 22.49 42.11 -27.15
N ALA A 57 22.03 41.54 -28.25
CA ALA A 57 22.25 42.01 -29.63
C ALA A 57 21.81 40.94 -30.65
N GLY A 58 21.03 41.35 -31.65
CA GLY A 58 20.88 40.62 -32.88
C GLY A 58 19.43 40.45 -33.36
N ALA A 59 18.83 41.60 -33.77
CA ALA A 59 17.58 41.61 -34.54
C ALA A 59 17.87 41.72 -36.05
N ALA A 60 16.86 41.37 -36.82
CA ALA A 60 16.54 41.89 -38.15
C ALA A 60 16.86 41.07 -39.40
N GLY A 61 15.85 40.98 -40.20
CA GLY A 61 15.83 40.83 -41.66
C GLY A 61 15.42 39.43 -42.15
N LEU A 62 14.51 39.20 -43.07
CA LEU A 62 14.04 40.00 -44.18
C LEU A 62 12.72 39.40 -44.68
N ALA A 63 11.78 40.28 -45.03
CA ALA A 63 10.64 39.99 -45.93
C ALA A 63 11.04 40.31 -47.37
N LEU A 64 10.49 39.63 -48.34
CA LEU A 64 10.22 40.09 -49.73
C LEU A 64 9.48 38.96 -50.46
N VAL A 65 8.19 39.14 -50.80
CA VAL A 65 7.56 39.71 -52.00
C VAL A 65 7.86 38.93 -53.27
N GLY A 66 6.80 38.53 -53.95
CA GLY A 66 6.75 38.05 -55.33
C GLY A 66 5.30 37.84 -55.77
N CYS A 67 4.77 38.86 -56.45
CA CYS A 67 3.49 38.79 -57.25
C CYS A 67 3.76 38.17 -58.63
N GLY A 68 2.72 37.61 -59.21
CA GLY A 68 2.69 37.20 -60.64
C GLY A 68 1.31 36.69 -61.03
N ASP A 69 0.72 37.38 -61.98
CA ASP A 69 -0.65 37.42 -62.47
C ASP A 69 -1.08 36.26 -63.36
N ASP A 70 -2.42 36.11 -63.47
CA ASP A 70 -3.28 35.78 -64.60
C ASP A 70 -3.31 34.34 -65.23
N GLU A 71 -4.40 33.67 -65.28
CA GLU A 71 -5.47 33.64 -66.29
C GLU A 71 -6.54 32.52 -66.06
N GLU A 72 -7.69 32.76 -66.67
CA GLU A 72 -8.99 32.14 -66.57
C GLU A 72 -9.08 30.62 -66.86
N GLY A 73 -10.12 30.02 -66.25
CA GLY A 73 -10.92 29.08 -67.00
C GLY A 73 -11.09 27.69 -66.43
N ALA A 74 -12.31 27.41 -66.10
CA ALA A 74 -13.00 26.11 -66.01
C ALA A 74 -13.37 25.63 -64.61
N THR A 75 -14.64 25.68 -64.36
CA THR A 75 -15.33 25.00 -63.23
C THR A 75 -15.27 23.50 -63.40
N PRO A 76 -14.89 22.76 -62.40
CA PRO A 76 -15.40 21.42 -62.21
C PRO A 76 -16.05 21.24 -60.82
N THR A 77 -17.10 20.52 -60.89
CA THR A 77 -17.93 19.89 -59.89
C THR A 77 -17.28 19.59 -58.56
N ALA A 78 -17.92 20.01 -57.45
CA ALA A 78 -17.53 19.73 -56.08
C ALA A 78 -17.50 18.23 -55.75
N ALA A 79 -16.34 17.72 -55.38
CA ALA A 79 -16.19 16.45 -54.69
C ALA A 79 -16.49 16.66 -53.19
N PRO A 80 -17.04 15.66 -52.45
CA PRO A 80 -17.36 15.80 -51.03
C PRO A 80 -16.09 16.03 -50.22
N ALA A 81 -16.09 17.03 -49.34
CA ALA A 81 -15.02 17.38 -48.48
C ALA A 81 -14.69 16.21 -47.51
N SER A 82 -13.45 15.75 -47.54
CA SER A 82 -12.90 14.87 -46.52
C SER A 82 -12.95 15.59 -45.16
N PRO A 83 -13.27 14.89 -44.08
CA PRO A 83 -13.28 15.53 -42.74
C PRO A 83 -11.87 16.02 -42.41
N THR A 84 -11.75 17.30 -42.16
CA THR A 84 -10.54 17.94 -41.66
C THR A 84 -10.14 17.23 -40.39
N ALA A 85 -8.95 16.66 -40.36
CA ALA A 85 -8.38 16.06 -39.14
C ALA A 85 -8.38 17.11 -38.04
N ALA A 86 -9.09 16.84 -36.96
CA ALA A 86 -9.06 17.67 -35.77
C ALA A 86 -7.59 17.75 -35.29
N GLY A 87 -7.10 18.97 -35.19
CA GLY A 87 -5.75 19.21 -34.64
C GLY A 87 -5.59 18.56 -33.25
N PRO A 88 -4.37 18.27 -32.85
CA PRO A 88 -4.14 17.62 -31.54
C PRO A 88 -4.77 18.49 -30.44
N THR A 89 -5.68 17.90 -29.68
CA THR A 89 -6.25 18.52 -28.50
C THR A 89 -5.10 18.93 -27.58
N PRO A 90 -5.03 20.20 -27.12
CA PRO A 90 -3.95 20.64 -26.26
C PRO A 90 -3.91 19.76 -25.01
N THR A 91 -2.77 19.14 -24.76
CA THR A 91 -2.52 18.39 -23.52
C THR A 91 -2.67 19.37 -22.36
N PRO A 92 -3.55 19.11 -21.37
CA PRO A 92 -3.69 20.00 -20.23
C PRO A 92 -2.34 20.18 -19.55
N THR A 93 -1.94 21.41 -19.33
CA THR A 93 -0.73 21.76 -18.57
C THR A 93 -0.88 21.15 -17.16
N PRO A 94 0.12 20.40 -16.65
CA PRO A 94 0.05 19.87 -15.30
C PRO A 94 -0.14 21.02 -14.29
N VAL A 95 -1.21 20.94 -13.52
CA VAL A 95 -1.48 21.93 -12.46
C VAL A 95 -0.50 21.64 -11.31
N ASP A 96 0.24 22.65 -10.86
CA ASP A 96 1.07 22.53 -9.64
C ASP A 96 0.13 22.36 -8.43
N PRO A 97 0.11 21.20 -7.76
CA PRO A 97 -0.80 20.95 -6.63
C PRO A 97 -0.52 21.86 -5.42
N PHE A 98 0.61 22.57 -5.44
CA PHE A 98 1.02 23.47 -4.37
C PHE A 98 0.87 24.97 -4.71
N ALA A 99 0.36 25.30 -5.89
CA ALA A 99 0.24 26.70 -6.34
C ALA A 99 -0.54 27.59 -5.36
N ASN A 100 -1.55 27.03 -4.68
CA ASN A 100 -2.38 27.72 -3.70
C ASN A 100 -2.19 27.21 -2.27
N ALA A 101 -1.15 26.40 -2.01
CA ALA A 101 -0.97 25.77 -0.72
C ALA A 101 -0.67 26.80 0.38
N LYS A 102 -1.47 26.75 1.44
CA LYS A 102 -1.25 27.51 2.67
C LYS A 102 -0.27 26.75 3.57
N ARG A 103 0.42 27.48 4.41
CA ARG A 103 1.35 26.95 5.41
C ARG A 103 0.82 27.16 6.79
N GLY A 104 1.15 26.22 7.69
CA GLY A 104 0.77 26.32 9.09
C GLY A 104 -0.46 25.47 9.42
N GLY A 105 -0.85 25.54 10.69
CA GLY A 105 -1.93 24.75 11.25
C GLY A 105 -1.50 23.36 11.74
N ILE A 106 -2.39 22.76 12.53
CA ILE A 106 -2.19 21.42 13.12
C ILE A 106 -3.23 20.48 12.51
N LEU A 107 -2.77 19.36 11.97
CA LEU A 107 -3.63 18.28 11.52
C LEU A 107 -4.11 17.47 12.73
N ASN A 108 -5.43 17.36 12.91
CA ASN A 108 -6.03 16.58 14.00
C ASN A 108 -6.57 15.27 13.43
N VAL A 109 -6.01 14.17 13.87
CA VAL A 109 -6.42 12.81 13.46
C VAL A 109 -6.49 11.89 14.68
N ALA A 110 -7.08 10.71 14.52
CA ALA A 110 -7.21 9.76 15.61
C ALA A 110 -6.53 8.42 15.30
N SER A 111 -5.92 7.80 16.31
CA SER A 111 -5.47 6.41 16.34
C SER A 111 -6.43 5.53 17.12
N THR A 112 -6.51 4.26 16.75
CA THR A 112 -7.34 3.25 17.44
C THR A 112 -6.72 2.73 18.74
N GLY A 113 -5.47 3.07 19.03
CA GLY A 113 -4.78 2.61 20.24
C GLY A 113 -3.33 3.03 20.29
N ASP A 114 -2.68 2.69 21.39
CA ASP A 114 -1.24 2.82 21.56
C ASP A 114 -0.49 1.80 20.72
N PRO A 115 0.67 2.16 20.14
CA PRO A 115 1.59 1.15 19.63
C PRO A 115 2.15 0.30 20.80
N PRO A 116 2.29 -1.02 20.63
CA PRO A 116 2.92 -1.87 21.64
C PRO A 116 4.34 -1.41 22.01
N THR A 117 5.01 -0.73 21.10
CA THR A 117 6.27 -0.03 21.28
C THR A 117 6.43 1.04 20.21
N ILE A 118 7.17 2.10 20.50
CA ILE A 118 7.57 3.12 19.52
C ILE A 118 8.90 2.77 18.80
N ASP A 119 9.52 1.64 19.13
CA ASP A 119 10.68 1.11 18.43
C ASP A 119 10.24 0.44 17.11
N PRO A 120 10.67 0.91 15.93
CA PRO A 120 10.20 0.41 14.65
C PRO A 120 10.54 -1.06 14.38
N TYR A 121 11.52 -1.62 15.06
CA TYR A 121 11.93 -3.03 14.93
C TYR A 121 11.36 -3.95 16.02
N GLY A 122 10.66 -3.38 17.00
CA GLY A 122 10.22 -4.12 18.20
C GLY A 122 9.09 -5.12 17.95
N ASN A 123 8.25 -4.93 16.92
CA ASN A 123 7.17 -5.87 16.57
C ASN A 123 6.58 -5.62 15.18
N LEU A 124 5.52 -6.40 14.83
CA LEU A 124 4.79 -6.33 13.55
C LEU A 124 3.58 -5.39 13.58
N SER A 125 3.27 -4.76 14.72
CA SER A 125 2.03 -3.98 14.86
C SER A 125 1.98 -2.81 13.88
N PHE A 126 0.84 -2.65 13.23
CA PHE A 126 0.50 -1.49 12.41
C PHE A 126 0.67 -0.17 13.16
N LEU A 127 0.28 -0.14 14.43
CA LEU A 127 0.39 1.07 15.26
C LEU A 127 1.86 1.49 15.44
N THR A 128 2.76 0.51 15.62
CA THR A 128 4.21 0.78 15.68
C THR A 128 4.76 1.29 14.34
N LYS A 129 4.36 0.65 13.22
CA LYS A 129 4.87 1.02 11.89
C LYS A 129 4.34 2.38 11.45
N GLY A 130 3.04 2.65 11.67
CA GLY A 130 2.44 3.94 11.39
C GLY A 130 3.05 5.07 12.25
N PHE A 131 3.33 4.82 13.53
CA PHE A 131 4.09 5.75 14.36
C PHE A 131 5.50 6.02 13.79
N ALA A 132 6.21 4.94 13.39
CA ALA A 132 7.55 5.06 12.84
C ALA A 132 7.60 5.98 11.61
N ALA A 133 6.58 5.95 10.77
CA ALA A 133 6.48 6.77 9.56
C ALA A 133 6.37 8.29 9.84
N TYR A 134 5.93 8.71 11.02
CA TYR A 134 6.04 10.12 11.40
C TYR A 134 7.49 10.53 11.62
N VAL A 135 8.27 9.70 12.30
CA VAL A 135 9.56 10.08 12.90
C VAL A 135 10.75 9.69 12.05
N TYR A 136 10.72 8.51 11.43
CA TYR A 136 11.87 7.94 10.74
C TYR A 136 11.75 8.07 9.23
N SER A 137 12.89 8.11 8.54
CA SER A 137 13.00 7.96 7.09
C SER A 137 13.52 6.56 6.72
N ARG A 138 13.35 6.21 5.44
CA ARG A 138 13.89 4.99 4.82
C ARG A 138 14.91 5.37 3.76
N LEU A 139 15.54 4.40 3.10
CA LEU A 139 16.38 4.71 1.93
C LEU A 139 15.50 5.12 0.74
N PHE A 140 14.38 4.43 0.56
CA PHE A 140 13.34 4.73 -0.42
C PHE A 140 11.99 4.85 0.29
N MET A 141 11.03 5.47 -0.35
CA MET A 141 9.62 5.53 0.02
C MET A 141 8.78 5.31 -1.23
N TYR A 142 7.46 5.22 -1.12
CA TYR A 142 6.61 5.16 -2.29
C TYR A 142 6.20 6.55 -2.77
N GLU A 143 6.18 6.70 -4.09
CA GLU A 143 5.75 7.94 -4.73
C GLU A 143 4.25 8.13 -4.53
N ALA A 144 3.85 9.29 -4.05
CA ALA A 144 2.47 9.71 -3.91
C ALA A 144 2.23 11.03 -4.64
N GLY A 145 1.02 11.23 -5.12
CA GLY A 145 0.64 12.48 -5.77
C GLY A 145 -0.08 12.30 -7.10
N PRO A 146 -0.45 13.42 -7.75
CA PRO A 146 -1.20 13.38 -9.00
C PRO A 146 -0.50 12.57 -10.08
N GLY A 147 -1.21 11.62 -10.67
CA GLY A 147 -0.71 10.76 -11.76
C GLY A 147 -0.10 9.43 -11.32
N ILE A 148 -0.07 9.15 -10.02
CA ILE A 148 0.29 7.83 -9.49
C ILE A 148 -1.01 7.08 -9.19
N ALA A 149 -1.25 5.98 -9.85
CA ALA A 149 -2.44 5.18 -9.62
C ALA A 149 -2.36 4.42 -8.30
N TYR A 150 -3.49 4.26 -7.62
CA TYR A 150 -3.56 3.44 -6.41
C TYR A 150 -3.11 2.00 -6.71
N GLY A 151 -2.24 1.47 -5.87
CA GLY A 151 -1.68 0.13 -6.07
C GLY A 151 -0.54 0.04 -7.07
N GLU A 152 -0.11 1.14 -7.67
CA GLU A 152 1.05 1.18 -8.55
C GLU A 152 2.37 0.97 -7.80
N ASN A 153 2.44 1.44 -6.54
CA ASN A 153 3.53 1.21 -5.59
C ASN A 153 4.91 1.41 -6.24
N ARG A 154 5.24 2.65 -6.56
CA ARG A 154 6.48 3.01 -7.24
C ARG A 154 7.52 3.50 -6.23
N PRO A 155 8.65 2.78 -6.01
CA PRO A 155 9.71 3.26 -5.13
C PRO A 155 10.34 4.56 -5.65
N THR A 156 10.53 5.52 -4.76
CA THR A 156 11.22 6.79 -5.02
C THR A 156 12.22 7.11 -3.89
N PRO A 157 13.31 7.86 -4.17
CA PRO A 157 14.32 8.17 -3.17
C PRO A 157 13.80 8.97 -1.96
N ASP A 158 13.99 8.44 -0.72
CA ASP A 158 13.83 9.16 0.54
C ASP A 158 15.18 9.68 1.05
N LEU A 159 15.95 8.92 1.82
CA LEU A 159 17.33 9.28 2.20
C LEU A 159 18.34 9.02 1.09
N ALA A 160 18.06 8.12 0.17
CA ALA A 160 18.89 7.92 -1.01
C ALA A 160 18.82 9.15 -1.92
N GLU A 161 19.94 9.48 -2.55
CA GLU A 161 20.05 10.40 -3.69
C GLU A 161 19.92 9.64 -5.00
N SER A 162 20.54 8.46 -5.07
CA SER A 162 20.49 7.56 -6.23
C SER A 162 20.62 6.10 -5.82
N ALA A 163 20.20 5.21 -6.73
CA ALA A 163 20.49 3.78 -6.68
C ALA A 163 20.86 3.31 -8.09
N GLU A 164 22.00 2.66 -8.21
CA GLU A 164 22.55 2.21 -9.48
C GLU A 164 22.81 0.69 -9.40
N PRO A 165 22.11 -0.13 -10.20
CA PRO A 165 22.41 -1.55 -10.30
C PRO A 165 23.62 -1.79 -11.19
N ASN A 166 24.32 -2.91 -10.98
CA ASN A 166 25.20 -3.48 -12.00
C ASN A 166 24.38 -4.08 -13.16
N ALA A 167 25.06 -4.63 -14.17
CA ALA A 167 24.44 -5.06 -15.43
C ALA A 167 23.37 -6.16 -15.26
N ASP A 168 23.48 -7.02 -14.24
CA ASP A 168 22.54 -8.11 -13.98
C ASP A 168 21.60 -7.87 -12.79
N GLY A 169 21.72 -6.73 -12.10
CA GLY A 169 20.89 -6.39 -10.95
C GLY A 169 21.24 -7.15 -9.65
N SER A 170 22.38 -7.84 -9.60
CA SER A 170 22.86 -8.55 -8.41
C SER A 170 23.62 -7.67 -7.42
N GLU A 171 24.06 -6.50 -7.86
CA GLU A 171 24.71 -5.50 -7.00
C GLU A 171 24.03 -4.14 -7.19
N TRP A 172 23.91 -3.40 -6.09
CA TRP A 172 23.32 -2.05 -6.07
C TRP A 172 24.21 -1.11 -5.29
N VAL A 173 24.52 0.04 -5.88
CA VAL A 173 25.23 1.14 -5.22
C VAL A 173 24.23 2.25 -4.92
N ILE A 174 24.00 2.53 -3.63
CA ILE A 174 23.11 3.58 -3.16
C ILE A 174 23.92 4.72 -2.59
N LYS A 175 23.66 5.94 -3.05
CA LYS A 175 24.23 7.17 -2.51
C LYS A 175 23.22 7.82 -1.56
N LEU A 176 23.65 8.26 -0.39
CA LEU A 176 22.84 9.02 0.54
C LEU A 176 22.83 10.51 0.19
N LYS A 177 21.73 11.18 0.43
CA LYS A 177 21.61 12.64 0.33
C LYS A 177 22.58 13.30 1.31
N PRO A 178 23.50 14.16 0.85
CA PRO A 178 24.54 14.72 1.73
C PRO A 178 24.02 15.71 2.77
N ASN A 179 22.78 16.18 2.60
CA ASN A 179 22.14 17.18 3.47
C ASN A 179 20.98 16.58 4.30
N ALA A 180 20.81 15.27 4.30
CA ALA A 180 19.84 14.62 5.17
C ALA A 180 20.32 14.66 6.62
N LYS A 181 19.47 15.14 7.53
CA LYS A 181 19.79 15.31 8.95
C LYS A 181 18.80 14.58 9.82
N PHE A 182 19.27 14.10 10.94
CA PHE A 182 18.38 13.71 12.03
C PHE A 182 17.74 14.92 12.70
N HIS A 183 16.68 14.66 13.46
CA HIS A 183 16.04 15.67 14.31
C HIS A 183 17.05 16.30 15.28
N ASN A 184 16.93 17.60 15.49
CA ASN A 184 17.76 18.32 16.46
C ASN A 184 17.28 18.07 17.90
N VAL A 185 17.42 16.81 18.33
CA VAL A 185 17.05 16.30 19.65
C VAL A 185 18.26 15.56 20.25
N ALA A 186 18.59 15.86 21.50
CA ALA A 186 19.69 15.17 22.19
C ALA A 186 19.38 13.65 22.36
N PRO A 187 20.36 12.76 22.21
CA PRO A 187 21.80 13.00 22.04
C PRO A 187 22.27 13.19 20.60
N VAL A 188 21.38 13.10 19.60
CA VAL A 188 21.73 13.11 18.16
C VAL A 188 22.01 14.53 17.63
N ASN A 189 21.30 15.54 18.15
CA ASN A 189 21.55 16.97 17.96
C ASN A 189 21.64 17.44 16.49
N GLY A 190 20.79 16.91 15.61
CA GLY A 190 20.67 17.37 14.22
C GLY A 190 21.86 17.08 13.31
N ARG A 191 22.70 16.10 13.66
CA ARG A 191 23.81 15.68 12.78
C ARG A 191 23.31 15.05 11.48
N ASN A 192 24.16 15.03 10.47
CA ASN A 192 23.86 14.38 9.21
C ASN A 192 23.68 12.86 9.37
N VAL A 193 22.79 12.30 8.54
CA VAL A 193 22.68 10.85 8.34
C VAL A 193 23.92 10.36 7.59
N THR A 194 24.48 9.24 8.02
CA THR A 194 25.66 8.62 7.44
C THR A 194 25.45 7.11 7.25
N THR A 195 26.36 6.47 6.56
CA THR A 195 26.33 5.01 6.39
C THR A 195 26.49 4.23 7.68
N GLU A 196 27.04 4.82 8.76
CA GLU A 196 27.08 4.19 10.09
C GLU A 196 25.66 4.00 10.66
N ASP A 197 24.73 4.90 10.35
CA ASP A 197 23.32 4.78 10.75
C ASP A 197 22.59 3.70 9.93
N VAL A 198 22.91 3.60 8.63
CA VAL A 198 22.40 2.53 7.77
C VAL A 198 22.93 1.18 8.25
N LYS A 199 24.21 1.09 8.61
CA LYS A 199 24.85 -0.12 9.15
C LYS A 199 24.19 -0.58 10.45
N PHE A 200 23.98 0.35 11.39
CA PHE A 200 23.28 0.09 12.63
C PHE A 200 21.87 -0.44 12.38
N SER A 201 21.11 0.26 11.53
CA SER A 201 19.73 -0.10 11.19
C SER A 201 19.63 -1.43 10.46
N TRP A 202 20.60 -1.74 9.57
CA TRP A 202 20.68 -3.03 8.89
C TRP A 202 20.94 -4.17 9.89
N GLY A 203 21.84 -3.96 10.84
CA GLY A 203 22.07 -4.92 11.92
C GLY A 203 20.80 -5.18 12.74
N ARG A 204 20.00 -4.16 12.99
CA ARG A 204 18.70 -4.32 13.65
C ARG A 204 17.68 -5.07 12.79
N MET A 205 17.58 -4.74 11.48
CA MET A 205 16.64 -5.41 10.56
C MET A 205 16.94 -6.90 10.43
N THR A 206 18.21 -7.28 10.43
CA THR A 206 18.66 -8.67 10.25
C THR A 206 18.79 -9.46 11.54
N ALA A 207 18.60 -8.83 12.71
CA ALA A 207 18.68 -9.49 14.00
C ALA A 207 17.66 -10.65 14.12
N GLU A 208 18.04 -11.70 14.84
CA GLU A 208 17.18 -12.89 15.03
C GLU A 208 15.84 -12.58 15.67
N THR A 209 15.78 -11.53 16.46
CA THR A 209 14.57 -11.06 17.15
C THR A 209 13.64 -10.24 16.23
N THR A 210 14.08 -9.84 15.04
CA THR A 210 13.26 -9.02 14.13
C THR A 210 12.33 -9.89 13.31
N PRO A 211 11.00 -9.73 13.44
CA PRO A 211 10.03 -10.67 12.87
C PRO A 211 10.06 -10.74 11.34
N ASN A 212 10.32 -9.62 10.66
CA ASN A 212 10.33 -9.55 9.18
C ASN A 212 11.70 -9.79 8.54
N ARG A 213 12.72 -10.27 9.29
CA ARG A 213 14.08 -10.47 8.77
C ARG A 213 14.15 -11.36 7.53
N SER A 214 13.21 -12.29 7.37
CA SER A 214 13.12 -13.16 6.19
C SER A 214 12.93 -12.39 4.88
N GLN A 215 12.28 -11.23 4.94
CA GLN A 215 12.01 -10.38 3.78
C GLN A 215 13.29 -9.75 3.17
N VAL A 216 14.39 -9.74 3.90
CA VAL A 216 15.70 -9.27 3.43
C VAL A 216 16.72 -10.40 3.28
N ALA A 217 16.30 -11.66 3.42
CA ALA A 217 17.19 -12.83 3.39
C ALA A 217 17.87 -13.09 2.02
N PHE A 218 17.39 -12.45 0.96
CA PHE A 218 18.00 -12.48 -0.37
C PHE A 218 19.25 -11.59 -0.49
N VAL A 219 19.51 -10.69 0.47
CA VAL A 219 20.74 -9.91 0.54
C VAL A 219 21.86 -10.81 1.08
N ASP A 220 22.97 -10.86 0.36
CA ASP A 220 24.16 -11.62 0.75
C ASP A 220 25.11 -10.77 1.61
N LYS A 221 25.39 -9.54 1.16
CA LYS A 221 26.36 -8.66 1.79
C LYS A 221 25.95 -7.20 1.68
N VAL A 222 26.28 -6.42 2.73
CA VAL A 222 26.17 -4.94 2.68
C VAL A 222 27.52 -4.34 3.07
N GLU A 223 28.02 -3.44 2.25
CA GLU A 223 29.30 -2.75 2.43
C GLU A 223 29.10 -1.23 2.51
N PHE A 224 29.98 -0.57 3.23
CA PHE A 224 29.93 0.86 3.52
C PHE A 224 31.29 1.49 3.13
N PRO A 225 31.56 1.69 1.82
CA PRO A 225 32.86 2.17 1.33
C PRO A 225 33.27 3.54 1.86
N ASP A 226 32.29 4.41 2.08
CA ASP A 226 32.47 5.76 2.63
C ASP A 226 31.25 6.21 3.42
N ALA A 227 31.24 7.44 3.94
CA ALA A 227 30.19 7.97 4.80
C ALA A 227 28.82 8.17 4.09
N THR A 228 28.77 8.04 2.77
CA THR A 228 27.57 8.30 1.94
C THR A 228 27.23 7.19 0.98
N THR A 229 28.04 6.14 0.86
CA THR A 229 27.85 5.05 -0.10
C THR A 229 27.54 3.75 0.61
N VAL A 230 26.40 3.14 0.23
CA VAL A 230 26.01 1.79 0.66
C VAL A 230 26.02 0.89 -0.57
N LYS A 231 26.70 -0.24 -0.50
CA LYS A 231 26.71 -1.26 -1.56
C LYS A 231 26.04 -2.52 -1.06
N PHE A 232 24.97 -2.93 -1.74
CA PHE A 232 24.28 -4.20 -1.50
C PHE A 232 24.70 -5.22 -2.56
N THR A 233 25.07 -6.42 -2.12
CA THR A 233 25.25 -7.60 -2.98
C THR A 233 24.11 -8.57 -2.67
N LEU A 234 23.41 -9.02 -3.70
CA LEU A 234 22.27 -9.91 -3.59
C LEU A 234 22.69 -11.34 -3.95
N LYS A 235 22.09 -12.35 -3.35
CA LYS A 235 22.32 -13.78 -3.68
C LYS A 235 21.94 -14.12 -5.12
N SER A 236 20.97 -13.38 -5.65
CA SER A 236 20.52 -13.40 -7.04
C SER A 236 19.86 -12.06 -7.35
N PRO A 237 19.71 -11.66 -8.62
CA PRO A 237 18.94 -10.47 -9.00
C PRO A 237 17.57 -10.47 -8.31
N ASN A 238 17.11 -9.30 -7.86
CA ASN A 238 15.79 -9.15 -7.23
C ASN A 238 15.07 -7.91 -7.74
N ALA A 239 14.01 -8.12 -8.51
CA ALA A 239 13.18 -7.07 -9.09
C ALA A 239 12.47 -6.19 -8.06
N ALA A 240 12.25 -6.72 -6.84
CA ALA A 240 11.60 -6.01 -5.73
C ALA A 240 12.59 -5.37 -4.75
N PHE A 241 13.89 -5.29 -5.08
CA PHE A 241 14.89 -4.80 -4.13
C PHE A 241 14.59 -3.39 -3.62
N LEU A 242 14.24 -2.46 -4.50
CA LEU A 242 13.91 -1.10 -4.10
C LEU A 242 12.59 -1.02 -3.34
N ASP A 243 11.63 -1.90 -3.64
CA ASP A 243 10.38 -2.03 -2.88
C ASP A 243 10.65 -2.44 -1.43
N VAL A 244 11.57 -3.37 -1.21
CA VAL A 244 11.98 -3.77 0.15
C VAL A 244 12.60 -2.61 0.92
N LEU A 245 13.38 -1.74 0.26
CA LEU A 245 13.96 -0.56 0.88
C LEU A 245 12.96 0.59 1.07
N ALA A 246 11.82 0.55 0.37
CA ALA A 246 10.72 1.49 0.46
C ALA A 246 9.61 1.03 1.43
N ASP A 247 9.55 -0.27 1.76
CA ASP A 247 8.48 -0.83 2.57
C ASP A 247 8.55 -0.35 4.03
N ALA A 248 7.52 0.36 4.48
CA ALA A 248 7.37 0.86 5.84
C ALA A 248 7.21 -0.24 6.92
N ASN A 249 7.06 -1.51 6.51
CA ASN A 249 7.13 -2.65 7.45
C ASN A 249 8.58 -3.05 7.78
N LEU A 250 9.56 -2.65 6.95
CA LEU A 250 10.85 -3.30 6.91
C LEU A 250 11.99 -2.41 7.39
N PHE A 251 12.47 -1.47 6.60
CA PHE A 251 13.79 -0.90 6.77
C PHE A 251 13.78 0.60 7.12
N TRP A 252 13.71 0.91 8.39
CA TRP A 252 13.79 2.26 8.95
C TRP A 252 15.21 2.66 9.30
N ILE A 253 15.65 3.87 8.95
CA ILE A 253 16.98 4.36 9.30
C ILE A 253 16.93 5.10 10.62
N MET A 254 17.61 4.54 11.61
CA MET A 254 17.73 5.03 12.98
C MET A 254 19.12 5.61 13.21
N PRO A 255 19.27 6.61 14.08
CA PRO A 255 20.59 7.08 14.47
C PRO A 255 21.32 6.01 15.29
N LYS A 256 22.60 5.83 15.03
CA LYS A 256 23.44 4.83 15.74
C LYS A 256 23.50 5.05 17.25
N GLU A 257 23.21 6.24 17.72
CA GLU A 257 23.11 6.57 19.15
C GLU A 257 21.99 5.79 19.85
N ALA A 258 21.08 5.16 19.13
CA ALA A 258 20.14 4.20 19.70
C ALA A 258 20.84 2.93 20.25
N GLU A 259 22.13 2.72 19.91
CA GLU A 259 22.97 1.71 20.54
C GLU A 259 23.57 2.27 21.85
N GLY A 260 22.75 2.35 22.91
CA GLY A 260 23.19 2.72 24.26
C GLY A 260 23.16 4.22 24.60
N GLY A 261 22.89 5.10 23.65
CA GLY A 261 22.71 6.53 23.91
C GLY A 261 21.29 6.92 24.32
N PHE A 262 20.30 6.13 23.92
CA PHE A 262 18.90 6.23 24.36
C PHE A 262 18.14 4.93 24.07
N ASN A 263 17.02 4.73 24.77
CA ASN A 263 16.15 3.58 24.55
C ASN A 263 15.13 3.90 23.42
N PRO A 264 15.16 3.24 22.24
CA PRO A 264 14.22 3.51 21.16
C PRO A 264 12.77 3.12 21.47
N ALA A 265 12.52 2.31 22.51
CA ALA A 265 11.16 2.00 22.96
C ALA A 265 10.52 3.14 23.79
N GLU A 266 11.32 4.10 24.26
CA GLU A 266 10.89 5.23 25.09
C GLU A 266 11.07 6.58 24.41
N LYS A 267 12.02 6.67 23.48
CA LYS A 267 12.38 7.91 22.79
C LYS A 267 12.58 7.66 21.30
N ALA A 268 11.89 8.43 20.48
CA ALA A 268 11.99 8.34 19.04
C ALA A 268 12.73 9.57 18.47
N ILE A 269 13.86 9.33 17.82
CA ILE A 269 14.67 10.33 17.13
C ILE A 269 14.96 9.80 15.72
N GLY A 270 14.42 10.44 14.70
CA GLY A 270 14.57 10.06 13.30
C GLY A 270 15.04 11.21 12.42
N SER A 271 14.89 11.02 11.12
CA SER A 271 15.18 12.02 10.08
C SER A 271 13.94 12.33 9.23
N GLY A 272 12.77 11.86 9.68
CA GLY A 272 11.49 12.01 9.00
C GLY A 272 10.91 13.42 9.07
N PRO A 273 9.71 13.61 8.49
CA PRO A 273 9.06 14.93 8.39
C PRO A 273 8.57 15.49 9.74
N TRP A 274 8.38 14.63 10.75
CA TRP A 274 7.75 15.02 12.00
C TRP A 274 8.62 14.68 13.21
N ILE A 275 8.76 15.60 14.13
CA ILE A 275 9.51 15.45 15.38
C ILE A 275 8.52 15.13 16.50
N LEU A 276 8.70 14.00 17.18
CA LEU A 276 7.90 13.68 18.34
C LEU A 276 8.13 14.72 19.44
N LYS A 277 7.09 15.48 19.77
CA LYS A 277 7.10 16.48 20.82
C LYS A 277 6.68 15.88 22.16
N SER A 278 5.59 15.11 22.17
CA SER A 278 5.10 14.42 23.35
C SER A 278 4.33 13.16 23.00
N TYR A 279 4.42 12.18 23.90
CA TYR A 279 3.58 11.00 23.90
C TYR A 279 2.99 10.83 25.30
N GLN A 280 1.69 10.78 25.38
CA GLN A 280 0.93 10.46 26.57
C GLN A 280 0.08 9.23 26.26
N SER A 281 0.48 8.10 26.87
CA SER A 281 -0.18 6.81 26.64
C SER A 281 -1.69 6.88 26.87
N SER A 282 -2.44 6.25 26.00
CA SER A 282 -3.91 6.23 25.96
C SER A 282 -4.57 7.60 25.79
N VAL A 283 -3.79 8.63 25.45
CA VAL A 283 -4.29 9.99 25.23
C VAL A 283 -3.92 10.53 23.87
N SER A 284 -2.61 10.71 23.58
CA SER A 284 -2.20 11.27 22.30
C SER A 284 -0.71 11.26 22.03
N PHE A 285 -0.36 11.40 20.75
CA PHE A 285 0.94 11.87 20.27
C PHE A 285 0.81 13.29 19.72
N THR A 286 1.80 14.12 19.98
CA THR A 286 1.93 15.45 19.38
C THR A 286 3.24 15.50 18.62
N PHE A 287 3.18 15.95 17.37
CA PHE A 287 4.36 16.10 16.52
C PHE A 287 4.47 17.55 16.05
N ASP A 288 5.69 18.08 16.09
CA ASP A 288 6.05 19.33 15.42
C ASP A 288 6.68 19.00 14.05
N LYS A 289 6.53 19.89 13.06
CA LYS A 289 7.21 19.72 11.76
C LYS A 289 8.72 19.72 11.92
N ASN A 290 9.40 18.93 11.11
CA ASN A 290 10.85 18.97 10.98
C ASN A 290 11.26 20.05 9.96
N PRO A 291 11.78 21.23 10.37
CA PRO A 291 12.17 22.30 9.46
C PRO A 291 13.42 21.94 8.63
N GLU A 292 14.21 20.96 9.09
CA GLU A 292 15.43 20.48 8.45
C GLU A 292 15.19 19.23 7.59
N TRP A 293 13.92 18.85 7.37
CA TRP A 293 13.62 17.71 6.51
C TRP A 293 14.21 17.90 5.11
N HIS A 294 14.78 16.85 4.56
CA HIS A 294 15.52 16.91 3.29
C HIS A 294 14.64 17.23 2.07
N PHE A 295 13.31 17.11 2.17
CA PHE A 295 12.36 17.63 1.17
C PHE A 295 12.06 19.11 1.48
N LYS A 296 12.83 19.98 0.86
CA LYS A 296 12.78 21.42 1.14
C LYS A 296 11.41 22.04 0.87
N GLY A 297 10.91 22.75 1.84
CA GLY A 297 9.61 23.42 1.78
C GLY A 297 8.46 22.58 2.34
N PHE A 298 8.73 21.40 2.85
CA PHE A 298 7.77 20.55 3.51
C PHE A 298 8.27 20.17 4.92
N PRO A 299 7.35 19.74 5.82
CA PRO A 299 5.89 19.71 5.72
C PRO A 299 5.26 21.10 5.55
N LEU A 300 4.03 21.13 4.97
CA LEU A 300 3.25 22.37 4.82
C LEU A 300 2.63 22.84 6.14
N MET A 301 2.13 21.89 6.95
CA MET A 301 1.54 22.15 8.27
C MET A 301 2.63 22.31 9.34
N ASP A 302 2.25 22.88 10.50
CA ASP A 302 3.17 23.08 11.63
C ASP A 302 3.32 21.84 12.50
N GLY A 303 2.33 20.94 12.49
CA GLY A 303 2.36 19.75 13.29
C GLY A 303 1.17 18.83 13.08
N VAL A 304 1.18 17.72 13.82
CA VAL A 304 0.11 16.73 13.85
C VAL A 304 -0.26 16.43 15.30
N GLN A 305 -1.56 16.43 15.59
CA GLN A 305 -2.15 15.92 16.83
C GLN A 305 -2.83 14.59 16.53
N LEU A 306 -2.27 13.51 17.04
CA LEU A 306 -2.81 12.15 16.89
C LEU A 306 -3.44 11.72 18.22
N SER A 307 -4.75 11.84 18.35
CA SER A 307 -5.50 11.47 19.54
C SER A 307 -5.73 9.95 19.58
N ILE A 308 -5.58 9.32 20.74
CA ILE A 308 -5.85 7.89 20.91
C ILE A 308 -7.30 7.73 21.32
N ILE A 309 -8.12 7.23 20.40
CA ILE A 309 -9.57 7.05 20.58
C ILE A 309 -9.94 5.65 20.08
N PRO A 310 -9.98 4.63 20.96
CA PRO A 310 -10.27 3.25 20.56
C PRO A 310 -11.66 3.04 20.00
N GLU A 311 -12.67 3.74 20.57
CA GLU A 311 -14.06 3.53 20.22
C GLU A 311 -14.47 4.22 18.93
N TYR A 312 -14.96 3.45 17.96
CA TYR A 312 -15.36 3.96 16.64
C TYR A 312 -16.43 5.06 16.73
N ALA A 313 -17.48 4.84 17.54
CA ALA A 313 -18.55 5.82 17.69
C ALA A 313 -18.03 7.19 18.17
N THR A 314 -17.02 7.20 19.05
CA THR A 314 -16.38 8.43 19.52
C THR A 314 -15.59 9.08 18.41
N ARG A 315 -14.80 8.31 17.61
CA ARG A 315 -14.08 8.86 16.44
C ARG A 315 -15.02 9.47 15.42
N LEU A 316 -16.12 8.77 15.10
CA LEU A 316 -17.15 9.30 14.19
C LEU A 316 -17.77 10.59 14.73
N ALA A 317 -18.11 10.64 16.02
CA ALA A 317 -18.65 11.85 16.64
C ALA A 317 -17.67 13.03 16.59
N GLN A 318 -16.36 12.80 16.84
CA GLN A 318 -15.33 13.84 16.71
C GLN A 318 -15.21 14.34 15.26
N PHE A 319 -15.29 13.44 14.29
CA PHE A 319 -15.27 13.81 12.87
C PHE A 319 -16.50 14.61 12.46
N LEU A 320 -17.70 14.18 12.85
CA LEU A 320 -18.95 14.89 12.57
C LEU A 320 -18.98 16.29 13.21
N ALA A 321 -18.35 16.44 14.38
CA ALA A 321 -18.20 17.73 15.07
C ALA A 321 -17.10 18.63 14.49
N GLY A 322 -16.30 18.14 13.51
CA GLY A 322 -15.19 18.89 12.93
C GLY A 322 -13.93 18.96 13.81
N ASN A 323 -13.83 18.14 14.86
CA ASN A 323 -12.68 18.06 15.74
C ASN A 323 -11.58 17.15 15.21
N SER A 324 -11.90 16.26 14.26
CA SER A 324 -10.95 15.45 13.49
C SER A 324 -10.99 15.86 12.03
N ASP A 325 -9.83 15.99 11.41
CA ASP A 325 -9.66 16.42 10.01
C ASP A 325 -9.90 15.28 9.01
N SER A 326 -9.69 14.04 9.46
CA SER A 326 -10.05 12.83 8.72
C SER A 326 -10.44 11.70 9.65
N ALA A 327 -11.22 10.76 9.16
CA ALA A 327 -11.60 9.55 9.87
C ALA A 327 -11.95 8.42 8.92
N GLY A 328 -11.62 7.17 9.29
CA GLY A 328 -12.20 5.99 8.65
C GLY A 328 -13.70 5.92 8.95
N ILE A 329 -14.51 5.77 7.91
CA ILE A 329 -15.96 5.74 8.02
C ILE A 329 -16.48 4.33 7.71
N ASP A 330 -17.21 3.76 8.65
CA ASP A 330 -17.90 2.47 8.44
C ASP A 330 -18.95 2.64 7.32
N SER A 331 -19.11 1.61 6.51
CA SER A 331 -20.06 1.60 5.39
C SER A 331 -21.51 1.86 5.82
N ASN A 332 -21.86 1.61 7.08
CA ASN A 332 -23.18 1.91 7.64
C ASN A 332 -23.44 3.42 7.79
N ASP A 333 -22.41 4.22 8.03
CA ASP A 333 -22.49 5.63 8.41
C ASP A 333 -22.19 6.60 7.25
N LEU A 334 -21.76 6.09 6.08
CA LEU A 334 -21.39 6.92 4.92
C LEU A 334 -22.48 7.89 4.47
N ILE A 335 -23.72 7.42 4.40
CA ILE A 335 -24.86 8.24 3.98
C ILE A 335 -25.06 9.37 5.00
N GLN A 336 -24.99 9.06 6.29
CA GLN A 336 -25.09 10.06 7.35
C GLN A 336 -23.98 11.11 7.25
N VAL A 337 -22.74 10.69 7.08
CA VAL A 337 -21.58 11.59 6.96
C VAL A 337 -21.72 12.50 5.75
N ARG A 338 -22.10 11.96 4.58
CA ARG A 338 -22.35 12.74 3.36
C ARG A 338 -23.42 13.83 3.59
N ASP A 339 -24.51 13.46 4.27
CA ASP A 339 -25.66 14.32 4.41
C ASP A 339 -25.47 15.37 5.53
N GLN A 340 -24.63 15.09 6.53
CA GLN A 340 -24.37 16.01 7.64
C GLN A 340 -23.21 16.98 7.39
N ILE A 341 -22.19 16.59 6.64
CA ILE A 341 -21.02 17.44 6.39
C ILE A 341 -21.04 17.95 4.95
N ARG A 342 -21.48 19.18 4.76
CA ARG A 342 -21.51 19.80 3.43
C ARG A 342 -20.09 19.90 2.84
N GLY A 343 -19.88 19.25 1.70
CA GLY A 343 -18.60 19.30 0.99
C GLY A 343 -17.55 18.34 1.57
N VAL A 344 -17.95 17.39 2.41
CA VAL A 344 -17.07 16.29 2.83
C VAL A 344 -16.54 15.54 1.60
N GLN A 345 -15.26 15.21 1.65
CA GLN A 345 -14.65 14.34 0.65
C GLN A 345 -14.70 12.91 1.19
N LEU A 346 -15.40 12.02 0.48
CA LEU A 346 -15.53 10.61 0.82
C LEU A 346 -14.73 9.79 -0.19
N LEU A 347 -13.65 9.23 0.28
CA LEU A 347 -12.73 8.47 -0.54
C LEU A 347 -12.95 6.99 -0.29
N GLY A 348 -13.24 6.24 -1.36
CA GLY A 348 -13.42 4.81 -1.32
C GLY A 348 -12.30 4.07 -2.03
N VAL A 349 -11.72 3.04 -1.40
CA VAL A 349 -10.69 2.19 -2.01
C VAL A 349 -10.97 0.72 -1.81
N ILE A 350 -10.45 -0.10 -2.70
CA ILE A 350 -10.25 -1.52 -2.46
C ILE A 350 -8.85 -1.67 -1.83
N PRO A 351 -8.75 -2.02 -0.54
CA PRO A 351 -7.46 -2.05 0.13
C PRO A 351 -6.55 -3.15 -0.42
N GLN A 352 -5.25 -2.95 -0.32
CA GLN A 352 -4.28 -4.00 -0.63
C GLN A 352 -4.12 -4.95 0.58
N LEU A 353 -5.23 -5.48 1.03
CA LEU A 353 -5.34 -6.30 2.23
C LEU A 353 -5.96 -7.64 1.88
N LEU A 354 -5.31 -8.71 2.30
CA LEU A 354 -5.73 -10.07 2.04
C LEU A 354 -6.22 -10.73 3.32
N SER A 355 -7.43 -11.28 3.28
CA SER A 355 -7.88 -12.25 4.26
C SER A 355 -8.06 -13.62 3.63
N PHE A 356 -7.86 -14.65 4.41
CA PHE A 356 -7.97 -16.03 3.94
C PHE A 356 -8.28 -17.00 5.07
N ILE A 357 -8.83 -18.14 4.67
CA ILE A 357 -8.89 -19.33 5.51
C ILE A 357 -7.64 -20.16 5.22
N TYR A 358 -6.98 -20.62 6.27
CA TYR A 358 -5.82 -21.49 6.19
C TYR A 358 -5.96 -22.68 7.15
N PHE A 359 -5.19 -23.71 6.90
CA PHE A 359 -5.37 -25.02 7.49
C PHE A 359 -4.13 -25.41 8.29
N ASP A 360 -4.32 -26.05 9.44
CA ASP A 360 -3.19 -26.50 10.24
C ASP A 360 -2.28 -27.46 9.45
N PRO A 361 -0.96 -27.46 9.75
CA PRO A 361 -0.01 -28.27 9.00
C PRO A 361 0.04 -29.75 9.38
N LYS A 362 -0.84 -30.23 10.27
CA LYS A 362 -0.78 -31.60 10.77
C LYS A 362 -1.05 -32.64 9.69
N PRO A 363 -0.34 -33.76 9.69
CA PRO A 363 -0.60 -34.86 8.77
C PRO A 363 -1.92 -35.59 9.10
N ASN A 364 -2.45 -36.33 8.14
CA ASN A 364 -3.62 -37.20 8.28
C ASN A 364 -4.92 -36.45 8.65
N THR A 365 -5.06 -35.19 8.20
CA THR A 365 -6.27 -34.40 8.33
C THR A 365 -7.01 -34.31 7.00
N PHE A 366 -8.33 -34.08 7.01
CA PHE A 366 -9.15 -33.97 5.81
C PHE A 366 -8.65 -32.89 4.84
N TRP A 367 -8.18 -31.77 5.37
CA TRP A 367 -7.70 -30.63 4.58
C TRP A 367 -6.33 -30.82 3.93
N ARG A 368 -5.68 -31.97 4.10
CA ARG A 368 -4.53 -32.36 3.26
C ARG A 368 -4.97 -32.74 1.85
N ASP A 369 -6.22 -33.21 1.70
CA ASP A 369 -6.82 -33.46 0.39
C ASP A 369 -7.34 -32.14 -0.22
N PRO A 370 -6.96 -31.77 -1.44
CA PRO A 370 -7.45 -30.56 -2.08
C PRO A 370 -8.97 -30.52 -2.24
N ARG A 371 -9.64 -31.67 -2.31
CA ARG A 371 -11.10 -31.76 -2.41
C ARG A 371 -11.77 -31.14 -1.18
N PHE A 372 -11.23 -31.36 0.03
CA PHE A 372 -11.74 -30.71 1.23
C PHE A 372 -11.59 -29.19 1.16
N ARG A 373 -10.41 -28.70 0.78
CA ARG A 373 -10.14 -27.25 0.69
C ARG A 373 -10.99 -26.57 -0.39
N ARG A 374 -11.21 -27.24 -1.53
CA ARG A 374 -12.15 -26.82 -2.58
C ARG A 374 -13.57 -26.76 -2.05
N ALA A 375 -14.02 -27.74 -1.26
CA ALA A 375 -15.34 -27.71 -0.62
C ALA A 375 -15.50 -26.50 0.30
N VAL A 376 -14.48 -26.18 1.11
CA VAL A 376 -14.45 -24.97 1.94
C VAL A 376 -14.60 -23.73 1.09
N SER A 377 -13.89 -23.61 -0.03
CA SER A 377 -13.97 -22.48 -0.95
C SER A 377 -15.35 -22.34 -1.61
N MET A 378 -15.89 -23.45 -2.11
CA MET A 378 -17.20 -23.50 -2.79
C MET A 378 -18.39 -23.32 -1.84
N ALA A 379 -18.17 -23.46 -0.54
CA ALA A 379 -19.17 -23.15 0.49
C ALA A 379 -19.42 -21.64 0.65
N LEU A 380 -18.53 -20.77 0.18
CA LEU A 380 -18.56 -19.32 0.44
C LEU A 380 -19.25 -18.55 -0.70
N ASP A 381 -20.39 -17.93 -0.40
CA ASP A 381 -21.01 -16.93 -1.28
C ASP A 381 -20.28 -15.59 -1.10
N ARG A 382 -19.26 -15.37 -1.94
CA ARG A 382 -18.36 -14.22 -1.83
C ARG A 382 -19.06 -12.89 -2.08
N ASP A 383 -20.05 -12.86 -2.98
CA ASP A 383 -20.80 -11.62 -3.26
C ASP A 383 -21.71 -11.26 -2.07
N ALA A 384 -22.40 -12.24 -1.48
CA ALA A 384 -23.21 -12.02 -0.28
C ALA A 384 -22.37 -11.66 0.95
N ILE A 385 -21.21 -12.32 1.13
CA ILE A 385 -20.27 -11.99 2.23
C ILE A 385 -19.76 -10.55 2.08
N THR A 386 -19.43 -10.12 0.86
CA THR A 386 -18.97 -8.76 0.60
C THR A 386 -20.10 -7.75 0.84
N ASP A 387 -21.34 -8.05 0.42
CA ASP A 387 -22.48 -7.16 0.66
C ASP A 387 -22.77 -7.01 2.17
N ILE A 388 -22.73 -8.09 2.93
CA ILE A 388 -22.92 -8.06 4.40
C ILE A 388 -21.80 -7.26 5.09
N GLY A 389 -20.55 -7.42 4.66
CA GLY A 389 -19.41 -6.73 5.27
C GLY A 389 -19.34 -5.24 4.92
N TYR A 390 -19.76 -4.86 3.70
CA TYR A 390 -19.46 -3.54 3.14
C TYR A 390 -20.71 -2.77 2.63
N ASN A 391 -21.92 -3.29 2.84
CA ASN A 391 -23.17 -2.67 2.39
C ASN A 391 -23.19 -2.29 0.89
N VAL A 392 -22.62 -3.12 0.05
CA VAL A 392 -22.37 -2.83 -1.38
C VAL A 392 -23.65 -2.39 -2.09
N LYS A 393 -24.74 -3.17 -1.93
CA LYS A 393 -26.00 -2.84 -2.59
C LYS A 393 -26.59 -1.52 -2.07
N LYS A 394 -26.67 -1.35 -0.74
CA LYS A 394 -27.19 -0.13 -0.09
C LYS A 394 -26.46 1.12 -0.55
N LEU A 395 -25.14 1.05 -0.65
CA LEU A 395 -24.31 2.20 -1.02
C LEU A 395 -24.41 2.50 -2.53
N ARG A 396 -24.46 1.47 -3.38
CA ARG A 396 -24.72 1.67 -4.83
C ARG A 396 -26.07 2.31 -5.09
N ASP A 397 -27.11 1.84 -4.39
CA ASP A 397 -28.46 2.43 -4.48
C ASP A 397 -28.48 3.90 -3.99
N ALA A 398 -27.60 4.27 -3.06
CA ALA A 398 -27.40 5.63 -2.58
C ALA A 398 -26.46 6.49 -3.46
N GLY A 399 -25.97 5.95 -4.59
CA GLY A 399 -25.17 6.66 -5.56
C GLY A 399 -23.66 6.66 -5.29
N PHE A 400 -23.16 5.81 -4.39
CA PHE A 400 -21.72 5.63 -4.19
C PHE A 400 -21.14 4.66 -5.22
N ASP A 401 -19.93 4.94 -5.69
CA ASP A 401 -19.16 3.99 -6.50
C ASP A 401 -18.47 2.96 -5.60
N VAL A 402 -19.04 1.76 -5.53
CA VAL A 402 -18.59 0.71 -4.62
C VAL A 402 -18.08 -0.48 -5.41
N GLY A 403 -16.78 -0.74 -5.30
CA GLY A 403 -16.16 -1.96 -5.79
C GLY A 403 -16.42 -3.14 -4.88
N ALA A 404 -16.57 -4.33 -5.45
CA ALA A 404 -16.72 -5.59 -4.72
C ALA A 404 -16.02 -6.73 -5.49
N PRO A 405 -14.71 -6.64 -5.74
CA PRO A 405 -13.95 -7.72 -6.37
C PRO A 405 -13.82 -8.90 -5.40
N TRP A 406 -13.37 -10.03 -5.92
CA TRP A 406 -12.98 -11.15 -5.08
C TRP A 406 -11.47 -11.15 -4.85
N ASN A 407 -11.04 -11.37 -3.62
CA ASN A 407 -9.62 -11.62 -3.35
C ASN A 407 -9.16 -12.93 -4.00
N ASN A 408 -7.91 -12.94 -4.41
CA ASN A 408 -7.13 -14.14 -4.69
C ASN A 408 -6.04 -14.27 -3.60
N ILE A 409 -4.98 -15.04 -3.79
CA ILE A 409 -3.80 -15.01 -2.91
C ILE A 409 -2.97 -13.72 -3.08
N ILE A 410 -3.31 -12.90 -4.04
CA ILE A 410 -2.90 -11.51 -4.15
C ILE A 410 -4.15 -10.65 -3.91
N PRO A 411 -4.09 -9.62 -3.07
CA PRO A 411 -5.23 -8.74 -2.79
C PRO A 411 -5.77 -8.08 -4.06
N ALA A 412 -7.10 -7.94 -4.14
CA ALA A 412 -7.75 -7.31 -5.28
C ALA A 412 -7.34 -5.84 -5.49
N GLY A 413 -6.92 -5.14 -4.43
CA GLY A 413 -6.36 -3.79 -4.52
C GLY A 413 -4.99 -3.72 -5.20
N MET A 414 -4.28 -4.83 -5.35
CA MET A 414 -2.99 -4.89 -6.06
C MET A 414 -3.20 -5.18 -7.55
N THR A 415 -3.88 -4.28 -8.25
CA THR A 415 -4.30 -4.45 -9.66
C THR A 415 -3.18 -4.83 -10.62
N ARG A 416 -1.95 -4.46 -10.31
CA ARG A 416 -0.76 -4.80 -11.10
C ARG A 416 -0.48 -6.30 -11.17
N TRP A 417 -0.77 -7.03 -10.08
CA TRP A 417 -0.42 -8.45 -9.92
C TRP A 417 -1.64 -9.37 -9.74
N TRP A 418 -2.79 -8.79 -9.39
CA TRP A 418 -3.99 -9.54 -9.11
C TRP A 418 -4.62 -10.13 -10.37
N LEU A 419 -5.00 -11.40 -10.29
CA LEU A 419 -5.83 -12.09 -11.28
C LEU A 419 -7.24 -12.25 -10.73
N ASP A 420 -8.23 -11.68 -11.43
CA ASP A 420 -9.63 -11.78 -11.02
C ASP A 420 -10.09 -13.25 -10.99
N PRO A 421 -10.53 -13.77 -9.83
CA PRO A 421 -11.08 -15.11 -9.75
C PRO A 421 -12.28 -15.36 -10.67
N LYS A 422 -13.00 -14.31 -11.08
CA LYS A 422 -14.13 -14.38 -12.03
C LYS A 422 -13.65 -14.46 -13.50
N SER A 423 -12.39 -14.15 -13.77
CA SER A 423 -11.85 -14.18 -15.12
C SER A 423 -11.77 -15.61 -15.68
N PRO A 424 -12.05 -15.80 -16.97
CA PRO A 424 -11.74 -17.05 -17.68
C PRO A 424 -10.25 -17.44 -17.58
N ASP A 425 -9.36 -16.47 -17.40
CA ASP A 425 -7.91 -16.70 -17.29
C ASP A 425 -7.51 -17.50 -16.05
N MET A 426 -8.40 -17.63 -15.04
CA MET A 426 -8.21 -18.52 -13.90
C MET A 426 -8.23 -20.02 -14.28
N GLY A 427 -8.73 -20.34 -15.48
CA GLY A 427 -8.83 -21.72 -15.94
C GLY A 427 -9.69 -22.60 -15.02
N GLU A 428 -9.24 -23.82 -14.73
CA GLU A 428 -9.95 -24.77 -13.85
C GLU A 428 -10.22 -24.20 -12.45
N GLY A 429 -9.27 -23.41 -11.92
CA GLY A 429 -9.35 -22.83 -10.57
C GLY A 429 -10.57 -21.95 -10.36
N ARG A 430 -11.10 -21.31 -11.43
CA ARG A 430 -12.28 -20.45 -11.37
C ARG A 430 -13.48 -21.15 -10.71
N ALA A 431 -13.76 -22.39 -11.10
CA ALA A 431 -14.91 -23.14 -10.60
C ALA A 431 -14.92 -23.29 -9.08
N TYR A 432 -13.76 -23.34 -8.45
CA TYR A 432 -13.64 -23.50 -7.00
C TYR A 432 -13.80 -22.20 -6.21
N PHE A 433 -13.86 -21.05 -6.88
CA PHE A 433 -14.27 -19.77 -6.26
C PHE A 433 -15.78 -19.56 -6.30
N GLU A 434 -16.50 -20.24 -7.16
CA GLU A 434 -17.95 -20.11 -7.31
C GLU A 434 -18.70 -20.77 -6.15
N TYR A 435 -19.74 -20.11 -5.65
CA TYR A 435 -20.60 -20.66 -4.61
C TYR A 435 -21.40 -21.84 -5.13
N ASN A 436 -21.15 -23.04 -4.59
CA ASN A 436 -21.83 -24.27 -4.96
C ASN A 436 -21.86 -25.28 -3.82
N VAL A 437 -22.83 -25.15 -2.93
CA VAL A 437 -23.01 -26.04 -1.77
C VAL A 437 -23.22 -27.50 -2.17
N ALA A 438 -23.91 -27.75 -3.29
CA ALA A 438 -24.17 -29.10 -3.74
C ALA A 438 -22.87 -29.82 -4.13
N GLU A 439 -21.98 -29.15 -4.84
CA GLU A 439 -20.69 -29.70 -5.20
C GLU A 439 -19.75 -29.81 -4.00
N ALA A 440 -19.77 -28.78 -3.11
CA ALA A 440 -19.01 -28.84 -1.86
C ALA A 440 -19.34 -30.10 -1.04
N LYS A 441 -20.63 -30.45 -0.89
CA LYS A 441 -21.05 -31.66 -0.20
C LYS A 441 -20.54 -32.95 -0.83
N LYS A 442 -20.54 -33.06 -2.17
CA LYS A 442 -19.97 -34.20 -2.88
C LYS A 442 -18.45 -34.34 -2.65
N LEU A 443 -17.74 -33.22 -2.64
CA LEU A 443 -16.30 -33.20 -2.37
C LEU A 443 -16.00 -33.63 -0.93
N LEU A 444 -16.80 -33.21 0.06
CA LEU A 444 -16.68 -33.64 1.44
C LEU A 444 -16.96 -35.14 1.60
N GLU A 445 -18.00 -35.65 0.95
CA GLU A 445 -18.28 -37.11 0.91
C GLU A 445 -17.14 -37.88 0.28
N ALA A 446 -16.57 -37.39 -0.84
CA ALA A 446 -15.47 -38.03 -1.57
C ALA A 446 -14.16 -38.10 -0.77
N VAL A 447 -13.96 -37.23 0.24
CA VAL A 447 -12.81 -37.32 1.17
C VAL A 447 -13.15 -38.09 2.44
N GLY A 448 -14.38 -38.60 2.57
CA GLY A 448 -14.84 -39.37 3.72
C GLY A 448 -15.17 -38.57 4.96
N TYR A 449 -15.34 -37.25 4.84
CA TYR A 449 -15.77 -36.38 5.94
C TYR A 449 -17.23 -36.63 6.31
N LYS A 450 -17.51 -36.86 7.60
CA LYS A 450 -18.84 -37.23 8.09
C LYS A 450 -19.41 -36.23 9.10
N GLY A 451 -18.84 -35.05 9.18
CA GLY A 451 -19.26 -34.02 10.12
C GLY A 451 -18.44 -34.01 11.42
N GLU A 452 -17.24 -34.54 11.40
CA GLU A 452 -16.31 -34.46 12.52
C GLU A 452 -16.09 -32.98 12.89
N PRO A 453 -16.04 -32.63 14.20
CA PRO A 453 -15.88 -31.25 14.63
C PRO A 453 -14.49 -30.72 14.26
N ILE A 454 -14.46 -29.51 13.70
CA ILE A 454 -13.23 -28.82 13.30
C ILE A 454 -13.19 -27.46 14.00
N LYS A 455 -12.10 -27.13 14.68
CA LYS A 455 -11.91 -25.80 15.25
C LYS A 455 -11.86 -24.76 14.15
N TYR A 456 -12.55 -23.63 14.37
CA TYR A 456 -12.51 -22.44 13.52
C TYR A 456 -12.01 -21.27 14.37
N GLN A 457 -10.74 -20.90 14.16
CA GLN A 457 -10.01 -19.98 15.02
C GLN A 457 -9.85 -18.62 14.35
N TYR A 458 -10.23 -17.55 15.06
CA TYR A 458 -9.98 -16.18 14.64
C TYR A 458 -9.92 -15.25 15.86
N THR A 459 -9.55 -13.98 15.64
CA THR A 459 -9.56 -12.96 16.70
C THR A 459 -10.69 -11.96 16.48
N ALA A 460 -11.41 -11.58 17.54
CA ALA A 460 -12.49 -10.60 17.48
C ALA A 460 -12.14 -9.24 18.11
N ASN A 461 -11.00 -9.14 18.83
CA ASN A 461 -10.62 -7.94 19.56
C ASN A 461 -9.59 -7.05 18.83
N ARG A 462 -9.40 -7.23 17.49
CA ARG A 462 -8.38 -6.48 16.75
C ARG A 462 -8.87 -5.81 15.48
N TYR A 463 -9.62 -6.50 14.64
CA TYR A 463 -9.88 -6.09 13.25
C TYR A 463 -11.25 -5.42 13.04
N GLY A 464 -12.06 -5.28 14.10
CA GLY A 464 -13.31 -4.56 14.13
C GLY A 464 -14.53 -5.30 13.59
N SER A 465 -15.66 -4.57 13.54
CA SER A 465 -17.00 -5.13 13.28
C SER A 465 -17.10 -5.82 11.91
N THR A 466 -16.61 -5.20 10.85
CA THR A 466 -16.66 -5.77 9.50
C THR A 466 -15.96 -7.13 9.43
N PHE A 467 -14.75 -7.24 10.00
CA PHE A 467 -14.04 -8.51 10.05
C PHE A 467 -14.77 -9.55 10.88
N ASN A 468 -15.30 -9.17 12.05
CA ASN A 468 -16.02 -10.08 12.94
C ASN A 468 -17.30 -10.60 12.28
N ASN A 469 -18.09 -9.72 11.65
CA ASN A 469 -19.28 -10.10 10.90
C ASN A 469 -18.95 -11.08 9.77
N ILE A 470 -17.87 -10.83 9.02
CA ILE A 470 -17.43 -11.74 7.95
C ILE A 470 -16.97 -13.08 8.51
N ALA A 471 -16.28 -13.11 9.65
CA ALA A 471 -15.86 -14.35 10.31
C ALA A 471 -17.09 -15.21 10.72
N GLU A 472 -18.11 -14.60 11.33
CA GLU A 472 -19.33 -15.26 11.73
C GLU A 472 -20.15 -15.76 10.54
N VAL A 473 -20.30 -14.94 9.51
CA VAL A 473 -21.01 -15.32 8.27
C VAL A 473 -20.25 -16.43 7.53
N THR A 474 -18.93 -16.40 7.52
CA THR A 474 -18.10 -17.49 6.98
C THR A 474 -18.38 -18.81 7.70
N GLN A 475 -18.44 -18.79 9.03
CA GLN A 475 -18.83 -19.96 9.83
C GLN A 475 -20.21 -20.49 9.42
N ALA A 476 -21.19 -19.61 9.26
CA ALA A 476 -22.55 -20.01 8.88
C ALA A 476 -22.58 -20.69 7.49
N TYR A 477 -21.83 -20.17 6.51
CA TYR A 477 -21.71 -20.77 5.20
C TYR A 477 -21.03 -22.15 5.23
N LEU A 478 -19.97 -22.30 6.02
CA LEU A 478 -19.30 -23.58 6.23
C LEU A 478 -20.26 -24.61 6.84
N ALA A 479 -21.02 -24.24 7.86
CA ALA A 479 -22.03 -25.08 8.49
C ALA A 479 -23.14 -25.50 7.51
N GLN A 480 -23.61 -24.60 6.64
CA GLN A 480 -24.62 -24.89 5.61
C GLN A 480 -24.11 -25.93 4.59
N ALA A 481 -22.82 -25.92 4.29
CA ALA A 481 -22.20 -26.92 3.44
C ALA A 481 -21.96 -28.26 4.15
N GLY A 482 -22.24 -28.35 5.45
CA GLY A 482 -22.06 -29.57 6.25
C GLY A 482 -20.69 -29.69 6.91
N ILE A 483 -19.89 -28.61 6.91
CA ILE A 483 -18.62 -28.57 7.62
C ILE A 483 -18.91 -28.16 9.07
N ASN A 484 -18.72 -29.07 10.02
CA ASN A 484 -19.02 -28.88 11.44
C ASN A 484 -17.90 -28.08 12.13
N VAL A 485 -17.90 -26.76 11.93
CA VAL A 485 -16.92 -25.87 12.54
C VAL A 485 -17.35 -25.45 13.94
N GLN A 486 -16.40 -25.51 14.87
CA GLN A 486 -16.55 -25.06 16.26
C GLN A 486 -15.69 -23.82 16.48
N THR A 487 -16.35 -22.68 16.68
CA THR A 487 -15.67 -21.39 16.81
C THR A 487 -14.85 -21.32 18.10
N GLU A 488 -13.60 -20.89 17.96
CA GLU A 488 -12.68 -20.56 19.03
C GLU A 488 -12.15 -19.14 18.81
N VAL A 489 -12.79 -18.17 19.47
CA VAL A 489 -12.35 -16.77 19.42
C VAL A 489 -11.13 -16.60 20.32
N GLN A 490 -10.04 -16.07 19.75
CA GLN A 490 -8.76 -15.93 20.43
C GLN A 490 -8.43 -14.48 20.72
N ASP A 491 -7.77 -14.23 21.85
CA ASP A 491 -7.15 -12.93 22.08
C ASP A 491 -6.00 -12.70 21.10
N TYR A 492 -6.00 -11.53 20.48
CA TYR A 492 -5.04 -11.22 19.41
C TYR A 492 -3.59 -11.29 19.86
N SER A 493 -3.26 -10.59 20.97
CA SER A 493 -1.88 -10.36 21.35
C SER A 493 -1.23 -11.56 22.04
N SER A 494 -2.01 -12.30 22.83
CA SER A 494 -1.49 -13.41 23.63
C SER A 494 -1.57 -14.77 22.92
N VAL A 495 -2.52 -14.96 21.99
CA VAL A 495 -2.76 -16.26 21.37
C VAL A 495 -2.69 -16.16 19.85
N TYR A 496 -3.54 -15.35 19.21
CA TYR A 496 -3.71 -15.40 17.77
C TYR A 496 -2.39 -15.10 17.02
N ILE A 497 -1.77 -13.95 17.28
CA ILE A 497 -0.57 -13.50 16.54
C ILE A 497 0.69 -14.32 16.90
N THR A 498 0.73 -14.91 18.11
CA THR A 498 1.90 -15.63 18.62
C THR A 498 1.86 -17.13 18.37
N GLN A 499 0.68 -17.69 18.12
CA GLN A 499 0.48 -19.12 17.92
C GLN A 499 -0.20 -19.40 16.59
N THR A 500 -1.47 -19.02 16.43
CA THR A 500 -2.30 -19.36 15.27
C THR A 500 -1.73 -18.78 13.98
N PHE A 501 -1.38 -17.50 14.00
CA PHE A 501 -0.83 -16.81 12.83
C PHE A 501 0.52 -17.38 12.38
N VAL A 502 1.31 -17.93 13.26
CA VAL A 502 2.61 -18.54 12.92
C VAL A 502 2.51 -20.04 12.57
N GLY A 503 1.28 -20.57 12.45
CA GLY A 503 1.04 -21.96 12.03
C GLY A 503 0.99 -22.98 13.17
N ASN A 504 0.90 -22.54 14.42
CA ASN A 504 0.77 -23.40 15.60
C ASN A 504 -0.68 -23.40 16.10
N PHE A 505 -1.54 -24.16 15.43
CA PHE A 505 -2.98 -24.24 15.71
C PHE A 505 -3.57 -25.59 15.30
N ASP A 506 -4.87 -25.79 15.58
CA ASP A 506 -5.63 -26.99 15.20
C ASP A 506 -6.79 -26.61 14.27
N GLY A 507 -6.99 -27.33 13.19
CA GLY A 507 -8.15 -27.18 12.32
C GLY A 507 -8.01 -26.08 11.29
N ILE A 508 -8.95 -25.13 11.32
CA ILE A 508 -9.06 -24.04 10.35
C ILE A 508 -8.85 -22.71 11.09
N ALA A 509 -8.07 -21.82 10.51
CA ALA A 509 -7.94 -20.46 11.00
C ALA A 509 -8.35 -19.43 9.94
N PHE A 510 -8.84 -18.29 10.40
CA PHE A 510 -9.26 -17.16 9.58
C PHE A 510 -8.59 -15.87 10.05
N GLY A 511 -8.03 -15.10 9.12
CA GLY A 511 -7.38 -13.84 9.46
C GLY A 511 -6.92 -13.03 8.29
N TYR A 512 -6.40 -11.83 8.60
CA TYR A 512 -5.68 -11.02 7.65
C TYR A 512 -4.21 -11.42 7.58
N GLU A 513 -3.63 -11.31 6.38
CA GLU A 513 -2.18 -11.27 6.21
C GLU A 513 -1.66 -9.85 6.47
N THR A 514 -0.37 -9.74 6.77
CA THR A 514 0.36 -8.48 6.75
C THR A 514 0.20 -7.85 5.36
N PRO A 515 -0.29 -6.61 5.24
CA PRO A 515 -0.36 -5.96 3.95
C PRO A 515 1.05 -5.58 3.49
N PHE A 516 1.49 -6.19 2.41
CA PHE A 516 2.74 -5.85 1.74
C PHE A 516 2.43 -4.95 0.55
N PRO A 517 3.20 -3.88 0.33
CA PRO A 517 3.05 -3.05 -0.87
C PRO A 517 3.60 -3.75 -2.13
N GLU A 518 4.39 -4.81 -1.97
CA GLU A 518 4.97 -5.60 -3.06
C GLU A 518 4.40 -7.01 -3.07
N GLY A 519 3.81 -7.40 -4.21
CA GLY A 519 3.09 -8.68 -4.34
C GLY A 519 3.95 -9.93 -4.12
N GLY A 520 5.23 -9.87 -4.48
CA GLY A 520 6.16 -10.99 -4.30
C GLY A 520 6.35 -11.40 -2.84
N SER A 521 6.17 -10.46 -1.91
CA SER A 521 6.23 -10.75 -0.48
C SER A 521 5.14 -11.75 -0.05
N TYR A 522 3.95 -11.70 -0.66
CA TYR A 522 2.90 -12.71 -0.41
C TYR A 522 3.32 -14.10 -0.91
N LEU A 523 3.87 -14.19 -2.13
CA LEU A 523 4.29 -15.48 -2.68
C LEU A 523 5.44 -16.10 -1.87
N ILE A 524 6.41 -15.30 -1.45
CA ILE A 524 7.50 -15.74 -0.56
C ILE A 524 6.93 -16.22 0.77
N ARG A 525 6.02 -15.45 1.39
CA ARG A 525 5.37 -15.78 2.66
C ARG A 525 4.62 -17.12 2.59
N PHE A 526 3.85 -17.33 1.55
CA PHE A 526 2.93 -18.48 1.48
C PHE A 526 3.58 -19.76 0.97
N PHE A 527 4.62 -19.68 0.12
CA PHE A 527 5.07 -20.81 -0.67
C PHE A 527 6.56 -21.12 -0.56
N THR A 528 7.28 -20.45 0.35
CA THR A 528 8.67 -20.78 0.63
C THR A 528 8.85 -21.31 2.06
N ASP A 529 10.12 -21.50 2.46
CA ASP A 529 10.46 -21.90 3.83
C ASP A 529 10.38 -20.71 4.81
N ASP A 530 9.51 -19.71 4.52
CA ASP A 530 9.28 -18.57 5.41
C ASP A 530 8.73 -19.07 6.76
N PRO A 531 9.29 -18.65 7.90
CA PRO A 531 8.80 -19.04 9.22
C PRO A 531 7.32 -18.77 9.43
N LEU A 532 6.78 -17.75 8.76
CA LEU A 532 5.37 -17.35 8.81
C LEU A 532 4.53 -17.94 7.65
N ASN A 533 4.99 -19.01 6.98
CA ASN A 533 4.15 -19.81 6.10
C ASN A 533 3.10 -20.54 6.96
N HIS A 534 1.92 -19.94 7.11
CA HIS A 534 0.91 -20.32 8.09
C HIS A 534 0.45 -21.78 7.99
N GLY A 535 0.19 -22.25 6.77
CA GLY A 535 -0.24 -23.61 6.48
C GLY A 535 0.92 -24.58 6.27
N LYS A 536 2.19 -24.11 6.39
CA LYS A 536 3.40 -24.87 6.02
C LYS A 536 3.25 -25.54 4.67
N VAL A 537 2.73 -24.78 3.70
CA VAL A 537 2.57 -25.24 2.31
C VAL A 537 3.95 -25.56 1.74
N ASN A 538 4.09 -26.76 1.22
CA ASN A 538 5.33 -27.24 0.58
C ASN A 538 4.99 -27.79 -0.80
N ASP A 539 4.76 -26.89 -1.74
CA ASP A 539 4.53 -27.18 -3.15
C ASP A 539 5.76 -26.73 -3.95
N PRO A 540 6.51 -27.68 -4.56
CA PRO A 540 7.75 -27.35 -5.28
C PRO A 540 7.55 -26.37 -6.43
N GLN A 541 6.42 -26.47 -7.16
CA GLN A 541 6.12 -25.58 -8.29
C GLN A 541 5.83 -24.15 -7.81
N LEU A 542 5.01 -23.98 -6.77
CA LEU A 542 4.73 -22.68 -6.18
C LEU A 542 5.98 -22.06 -5.55
N LYS A 543 6.84 -22.87 -4.92
CA LYS A 543 8.12 -22.40 -4.38
C LYS A 543 9.05 -21.92 -5.50
N GLU A 544 9.15 -22.66 -6.60
CA GLU A 544 9.93 -22.26 -7.77
C GLU A 544 9.41 -20.94 -8.35
N ILE A 545 8.09 -20.80 -8.55
CA ILE A 545 7.47 -19.57 -9.05
C ILE A 545 7.74 -18.39 -8.11
N ALA A 546 7.58 -18.58 -6.79
CA ALA A 546 7.81 -17.56 -5.79
C ALA A 546 9.26 -17.03 -5.82
N LEU A 547 10.24 -17.89 -6.02
CA LEU A 547 11.64 -17.49 -6.14
C LEU A 547 11.96 -16.89 -7.53
N LYS A 548 11.42 -17.48 -8.60
CA LYS A 548 11.67 -17.03 -9.98
C LYS A 548 11.13 -15.62 -10.21
N GLN A 549 9.92 -15.30 -9.71
CA GLN A 549 9.36 -13.94 -9.88
C GLN A 549 10.24 -12.85 -9.25
N GLN A 550 10.97 -13.14 -8.17
CA GLN A 550 11.91 -12.19 -7.59
C GLN A 550 13.06 -11.85 -8.54
N ALA A 551 13.56 -12.85 -9.28
CA ALA A 551 14.66 -12.66 -10.22
C ALA A 551 14.21 -12.12 -11.59
N THR A 552 12.90 -12.04 -11.86
CA THR A 552 12.37 -11.61 -13.16
C THR A 552 12.16 -10.11 -13.17
N ILE A 553 12.99 -9.39 -13.94
CA ILE A 553 12.97 -7.92 -14.05
C ILE A 553 11.88 -7.43 -15.01
N ASP A 554 11.60 -8.16 -16.09
CA ASP A 554 10.53 -7.82 -17.01
C ASP A 554 9.16 -7.93 -16.33
N GLU A 555 8.39 -6.86 -16.37
CA GLU A 555 7.12 -6.77 -15.64
C GLU A 555 6.05 -7.72 -16.18
N GLU A 556 5.97 -7.91 -17.49
CA GLU A 556 4.96 -8.78 -18.09
C GLU A 556 5.29 -10.26 -17.83
N GLU A 557 6.55 -10.65 -17.91
CA GLU A 557 6.99 -12.00 -17.54
C GLU A 557 6.77 -12.25 -16.04
N ARG A 558 7.05 -11.25 -15.20
CA ARG A 558 6.84 -11.33 -13.77
C ARG A 558 5.34 -11.44 -13.44
N ARG A 559 4.48 -10.66 -14.09
CA ARG A 559 3.02 -10.74 -13.96
C ARG A 559 2.49 -12.12 -14.35
N ALA A 560 3.02 -12.72 -15.40
CA ALA A 560 2.65 -14.08 -15.81
C ALA A 560 2.93 -15.11 -14.71
N LEU A 561 4.07 -14.99 -13.99
CA LEU A 561 4.39 -15.84 -12.84
C LEU A 561 3.42 -15.64 -11.67
N PHE A 562 3.03 -14.38 -11.38
CA PHE A 562 1.99 -14.10 -10.38
C PHE A 562 0.65 -14.73 -10.75
N HIS A 563 0.25 -14.64 -12.00
CA HIS A 563 -1.00 -15.25 -12.48
C HIS A 563 -0.93 -16.77 -12.41
N GLU A 564 0.20 -17.38 -12.74
CA GLU A 564 0.41 -18.82 -12.63
C GLU A 564 0.28 -19.31 -11.18
N ALA A 565 0.92 -18.62 -10.21
CA ALA A 565 0.79 -18.96 -8.80
C ALA A 565 -0.66 -18.88 -8.32
N GLN A 566 -1.41 -17.85 -8.74
CA GLN A 566 -2.82 -17.68 -8.42
C GLN A 566 -3.70 -18.77 -9.01
N LYS A 567 -3.43 -19.21 -10.24
CA LYS A 567 -4.12 -20.35 -10.87
C LYS A 567 -3.87 -21.67 -10.12
N ILE A 568 -2.62 -21.95 -9.77
CA ILE A 568 -2.26 -23.17 -9.02
C ILE A 568 -2.94 -23.15 -7.65
N ASN A 569 -2.86 -22.04 -6.89
CA ASN A 569 -3.60 -21.95 -5.64
C ASN A 569 -5.11 -22.05 -5.85
N GLY A 570 -5.66 -21.48 -6.92
CA GLY A 570 -7.07 -21.60 -7.29
C GLY A 570 -7.53 -23.04 -7.47
N VAL A 571 -6.66 -23.91 -7.98
CA VAL A 571 -6.92 -25.35 -8.09
C VAL A 571 -6.66 -26.06 -6.76
N GLN A 572 -5.61 -25.76 -6.04
CA GLN A 572 -5.20 -26.45 -4.82
C GLN A 572 -5.89 -25.96 -3.54
N MET A 573 -6.30 -24.69 -3.53
CA MET A 573 -6.91 -24.01 -2.37
C MET A 573 -6.10 -24.18 -1.07
N TYR A 574 -4.77 -24.12 -1.15
CA TYR A 574 -3.90 -24.14 0.03
C TYR A 574 -4.27 -23.04 1.00
N TYR A 575 -4.50 -21.85 0.47
CA TYR A 575 -5.13 -20.70 1.12
C TYR A 575 -6.44 -20.43 0.40
N VAL A 576 -7.54 -20.36 1.15
CA VAL A 576 -8.86 -20.03 0.59
C VAL A 576 -9.12 -18.55 0.78
N PRO A 577 -9.00 -17.72 -0.28
CA PRO A 577 -9.23 -16.29 -0.16
C PRO A 577 -10.65 -15.97 0.31
N ASN A 578 -10.76 -15.02 1.24
CA ASN A 578 -12.02 -14.53 1.79
C ASN A 578 -12.21 -13.04 1.48
N GLN A 579 -13.38 -12.50 1.82
CA GLN A 579 -13.83 -11.18 1.39
C GLN A 579 -13.54 -10.06 2.39
N ALA A 580 -13.05 -10.34 3.58
CA ALA A 580 -12.51 -9.29 4.43
C ALA A 580 -11.31 -8.64 3.71
N GLY A 581 -11.34 -7.31 3.56
CA GLY A 581 -10.35 -6.58 2.75
C GLY A 581 -10.60 -6.56 1.24
N ALA A 582 -11.69 -7.16 0.72
CA ALA A 582 -12.04 -7.11 -0.71
C ALA A 582 -13.09 -6.05 -1.07
N GLY A 583 -13.86 -5.57 -0.11
CA GLY A 583 -14.84 -4.50 -0.33
C GLY A 583 -14.23 -3.10 -0.18
N THR A 584 -14.93 -2.11 -0.73
CA THR A 584 -14.52 -0.71 -0.62
C THR A 584 -14.52 -0.24 0.83
N THR A 585 -13.39 0.26 1.29
CA THR A 585 -13.23 0.97 2.56
C THR A 585 -13.26 2.48 2.34
N TRP A 586 -13.62 3.25 3.36
CA TRP A 586 -13.92 4.67 3.19
C TRP A 586 -13.22 5.55 4.21
N THR A 587 -12.68 6.66 3.72
CA THR A 587 -12.19 7.76 4.55
C THR A 587 -12.99 9.01 4.30
N GLY A 588 -13.51 9.60 5.37
CA GLY A 588 -14.05 10.95 5.36
C GLY A 588 -12.94 11.97 5.60
N ILE A 589 -12.90 13.02 4.78
CA ILE A 589 -11.94 14.11 4.89
C ILE A 589 -12.73 15.43 4.94
N GLN A 590 -12.39 16.28 5.90
CA GLN A 590 -13.07 17.56 6.08
C GLN A 590 -12.85 18.49 4.87
N PRO A 591 -13.81 19.36 4.53
CA PRO A 591 -13.74 20.21 3.33
C PRO A 591 -12.56 21.17 3.28
N TRP A 592 -12.02 21.54 4.45
CA TRP A 592 -10.87 22.42 4.56
C TRP A 592 -9.51 21.72 4.45
N VAL A 593 -9.48 20.38 4.41
CA VAL A 593 -8.25 19.63 4.16
C VAL A 593 -8.03 19.55 2.66
N LYS A 594 -6.89 20.03 2.20
CA LYS A 594 -6.56 20.13 0.79
C LYS A 594 -5.39 19.22 0.43
N ASN A 595 -5.30 18.79 -0.80
CA ASN A 595 -4.35 17.82 -1.34
C ASN A 595 -4.51 16.39 -0.77
N ALA A 596 -5.37 16.18 0.21
CA ALA A 596 -5.53 14.85 0.79
C ALA A 596 -6.06 13.83 -0.23
N VAL A 597 -6.98 14.25 -1.12
CA VAL A 597 -7.51 13.39 -2.19
C VAL A 597 -6.41 13.04 -3.19
N GLU A 598 -5.69 14.05 -3.69
CA GLU A 598 -4.69 13.90 -4.73
C GLU A 598 -3.51 13.04 -4.28
N PHE A 599 -3.09 13.15 -3.01
CA PHE A 599 -1.99 12.37 -2.47
C PHE A 599 -2.43 11.02 -1.93
N THR A 600 -3.50 10.97 -1.13
CA THR A 600 -4.01 9.71 -0.58
C THR A 600 -4.57 8.81 -1.67
N LEU A 601 -5.24 9.38 -2.68
CA LEU A 601 -5.80 8.66 -3.82
C LEU A 601 -4.76 7.85 -4.60
N TYR A 602 -3.54 8.34 -4.65
CA TYR A 602 -2.44 7.74 -5.41
C TYR A 602 -1.41 7.07 -4.52
N ASN A 603 -1.69 7.03 -3.20
CA ASN A 603 -0.79 6.44 -2.25
C ASN A 603 -0.79 4.93 -2.31
N THR A 604 0.28 4.37 -1.80
CA THR A 604 0.42 2.95 -1.60
C THR A 604 -0.27 2.52 -0.30
N PRO A 605 -0.65 1.27 -0.17
CA PRO A 605 -1.11 0.73 1.10
C PRO A 605 0.05 0.68 2.08
N GLY A 606 -0.27 0.68 3.31
CA GLY A 606 0.71 0.43 4.33
C GLY A 606 0.84 1.61 5.30
N TYR A 607 1.97 1.72 5.89
CA TYR A 607 2.19 2.55 7.06
C TYR A 607 3.02 3.80 6.74
N GLY A 608 3.30 4.03 5.45
CA GLY A 608 4.16 5.10 4.97
C GLY A 608 3.50 6.48 4.91
N ASP A 609 2.17 6.57 4.97
CA ASP A 609 1.40 7.81 4.82
C ASP A 609 1.96 9.03 5.57
N PRO A 610 2.37 8.93 6.84
CA PRO A 610 2.92 10.07 7.56
C PRO A 610 4.18 10.65 6.93
N THR A 611 4.93 9.88 6.13
CA THR A 611 6.09 10.36 5.36
C THR A 611 5.70 10.71 3.93
N GLU A 612 4.84 9.91 3.31
CA GLU A 612 4.59 9.89 1.86
C GLU A 612 3.48 10.87 1.44
N THR A 613 2.52 11.16 2.31
CA THR A 613 1.34 11.97 1.97
C THR A 613 1.13 13.15 2.90
N VAL A 614 1.14 12.93 4.21
CA VAL A 614 0.80 13.96 5.21
C VAL A 614 1.65 15.24 5.11
N PRO A 615 2.95 15.23 4.76
CA PRO A 615 3.72 16.46 4.59
C PRO A 615 3.23 17.38 3.48
N PHE A 616 2.49 16.85 2.50
CA PHE A 616 2.01 17.55 1.30
C PHE A 616 0.57 18.04 1.42
N ILE A 617 -0.12 17.68 2.50
CA ILE A 617 -1.47 18.14 2.84
C ILE A 617 -1.40 19.54 3.48
N TRP A 618 -2.42 20.37 3.27
CA TRP A 618 -2.55 21.66 3.90
C TRP A 618 -3.98 21.96 4.32
N LEU A 619 -4.14 22.90 5.24
CA LEU A 619 -5.43 23.25 5.83
C LEU A 619 -5.90 24.59 5.32
N ASP A 620 -7.11 24.62 4.75
CA ASP A 620 -7.82 25.85 4.34
C ASP A 620 -8.83 26.25 5.42
N ARG A 621 -8.35 26.33 6.65
CA ARG A 621 -9.13 26.88 7.75
C ARG A 621 -9.00 28.41 7.73
N ALA A 622 -10.15 29.09 7.93
CA ALA A 622 -10.20 30.54 8.05
C ALA A 622 -9.51 31.03 9.33
#